data_ace3855e8b84fb5e6397c70611f29ece
#
_entry.id   ace3855e8b84fb5e6397c70611f29ece
#
_cell.length_a   1.000
_cell.length_b   1.000
_cell.length_c   1.000
_cell.angle_alpha   90.00
_cell.angle_beta   90.00
_cell.angle_gamma   90.00
#
_symmetry.space_group_name_H-M   'P 1'
#
loop_
_entity.id
_entity.type
_entity.pdbx_description
1 polymer ?
#
loop_
_entity_poly.entity_id
_entity_poly.type
_entity_poly.pdbx_seq_one_letter_code
_entity_poly.pdbx_strand_id
1 'polypeptide(L)'
;MMKKLHQQNLIIIWCSVVALSLVSVFGYGMTAMALKGSMIVIVSGIISTIGYFLPISDSRKALILALPPAIGTLFYSWVSGGNSIPYIANFVLLAMTATYFIEKVIISFAVPFTIISVIFGIVSPQTIAGIEYTVAGVVSRILLFGITALILYFATKRGASVVKSTEEALYIVQQIAKLANDIADDLSATINT
;
A
#
# COMPACT_ATOMS: atom_id res chain seq x y z
N MET A 1 -13.72 3.35 -10.21
CA MET A 1 -13.29 2.48 -9.08
C MET A 1 -11.90 2.89 -8.59
N MET A 2 -10.86 2.93 -9.39
CA MET A 2 -9.46 3.23 -8.99
C MET A 2 -9.28 4.59 -8.29
N LYS A 3 -9.95 5.67 -8.76
CA LYS A 3 -9.86 6.99 -8.12
C LYS A 3 -10.27 6.98 -6.64
N LYS A 4 -11.35 6.25 -6.29
CA LYS A 4 -11.80 6.11 -4.89
C LYS A 4 -10.76 5.35 -4.06
N LEU A 5 -10.14 4.30 -4.63
CA LEU A 5 -9.10 3.52 -3.96
C LEU A 5 -7.86 4.36 -3.67
N HIS A 6 -7.39 5.14 -4.64
CA HIS A 6 -6.28 6.09 -4.42
C HIS A 6 -6.59 7.10 -3.31
N GLN A 7 -7.83 7.62 -3.28
CA GLN A 7 -8.27 8.55 -2.26
C GLN A 7 -8.30 7.90 -0.87
N GLN A 8 -8.83 6.68 -0.75
CA GLN A 8 -8.84 5.93 0.51
C GLN A 8 -7.42 5.66 1.01
N ASN A 9 -6.53 5.24 0.13
CA ASN A 9 -5.13 4.99 0.46
C ASN A 9 -4.40 6.27 0.90
N LEU A 10 -4.68 7.40 0.25
CA LEU A 10 -4.13 8.70 0.67
C LEU A 10 -4.63 9.10 2.07
N ILE A 11 -5.90 8.86 2.40
CA ILE A 11 -6.44 9.09 3.75
C ILE A 11 -5.71 8.22 4.77
N ILE A 12 -5.50 6.93 4.48
CA ILE A 12 -4.77 6.01 5.37
C ILE A 12 -3.35 6.51 5.62
N ILE A 13 -2.66 6.99 4.57
CA ILE A 13 -1.31 7.56 4.69
C ILE A 13 -1.33 8.77 5.64
N TRP A 14 -2.25 9.71 5.46
CA TRP A 14 -2.33 10.88 6.33
C TRP A 14 -2.70 10.53 7.77
N CYS A 15 -3.60 9.56 7.98
CA CYS A 15 -3.88 9.03 9.33
C CYS A 15 -2.59 8.44 9.95
N SER A 16 -1.81 7.70 9.18
CA SER A 16 -0.53 7.13 9.64
C SER A 16 0.52 8.21 9.94
N VAL A 17 0.61 9.26 9.11
CA VAL A 17 1.51 10.41 9.32
C VAL A 17 1.16 11.12 10.63
N VAL A 18 -0.13 11.39 10.87
CA VAL A 18 -0.59 12.02 12.10
C VAL A 18 -0.30 11.13 13.31
N ALA A 19 -0.63 9.84 13.22
CA ALA A 19 -0.39 8.89 14.30
C ALA A 19 1.11 8.78 14.66
N LEU A 20 2.00 8.65 13.68
CA LEU A 20 3.45 8.58 13.91
C LEU A 20 3.99 9.90 14.47
N SER A 21 3.49 11.05 14.01
CA SER A 21 3.89 12.35 14.55
C SER A 21 3.45 12.51 16.01
N LEU A 22 2.23 12.09 16.36
CA LEU A 22 1.76 12.09 17.74
C LEU A 22 2.59 11.14 18.63
N VAL A 23 2.84 9.91 18.17
CA VAL A 23 3.70 8.94 18.89
C VAL A 23 5.10 9.53 19.11
N SER A 24 5.65 10.24 18.12
CA SER A 24 6.95 10.91 18.26
C SER A 24 6.93 11.96 19.36
N VAL A 25 5.93 12.84 19.36
CA VAL A 25 5.82 13.92 20.36
C VAL A 25 5.52 13.37 21.77
N PHE A 26 4.63 12.38 21.90
CA PHE A 26 4.32 11.76 23.19
C PHE A 26 5.46 10.90 23.72
N GLY A 27 6.21 10.22 22.85
CA GLY A 27 7.31 9.34 23.25
C GLY A 27 8.61 10.08 23.60
N TYR A 28 8.93 11.14 22.84
CA TYR A 28 10.20 11.88 22.99
C TYR A 28 10.02 13.31 23.49
N GLY A 29 8.80 13.75 23.76
CA GLY A 29 8.47 15.14 24.07
C GLY A 29 8.71 16.07 22.86
N MET A 30 8.67 17.38 23.10
CA MET A 30 8.96 18.41 22.06
C MET A 30 10.46 18.58 21.82
N THR A 31 11.17 17.49 21.60
CA THR A 31 12.60 17.50 21.34
C THR A 31 12.92 17.74 19.86
N ALA A 32 14.15 18.17 19.56
CA ALA A 32 14.61 18.32 18.18
C ALA A 32 14.54 17.00 17.40
N MET A 33 14.71 15.87 18.09
CA MET A 33 14.61 14.53 17.51
C MET A 33 13.15 14.21 17.08
N ALA A 34 12.18 14.47 17.95
CA ALA A 34 10.76 14.29 17.68
C ALA A 34 10.30 15.16 16.49
N LEU A 35 10.74 16.42 16.46
CA LEU A 35 10.41 17.34 15.38
C LEU A 35 11.00 16.89 14.04
N LYS A 36 12.27 16.49 14.00
CA LYS A 36 12.93 15.97 12.78
C LYS A 36 12.21 14.72 12.27
N GLY A 37 11.88 13.77 13.17
CA GLY A 37 11.14 12.57 12.81
C GLY A 37 9.77 12.89 12.22
N SER A 38 8.99 13.75 12.87
CA SER A 38 7.69 14.20 12.38
C SER A 38 7.78 14.89 11.01
N MET A 39 8.79 15.74 10.80
CA MET A 39 9.02 16.39 9.51
C MET A 39 9.26 15.38 8.38
N ILE A 40 10.02 14.31 8.62
CA ILE A 40 10.31 13.27 7.64
C ILE A 40 9.02 12.59 7.18
N VAL A 41 8.16 12.16 8.11
CA VAL A 41 6.90 11.49 7.75
C VAL A 41 5.91 12.46 7.11
N ILE A 42 5.86 13.72 7.51
CA ILE A 42 5.03 14.75 6.87
C ILE A 42 5.48 14.98 5.42
N VAL A 43 6.80 15.14 5.18
CA VAL A 43 7.35 15.31 3.84
C VAL A 43 7.00 14.11 2.95
N SER A 44 7.09 12.88 3.48
CA SER A 44 6.72 11.68 2.73
C SER A 44 5.22 11.66 2.38
N GLY A 45 4.34 12.11 3.28
CA GLY A 45 2.92 12.29 3.04
C GLY A 45 2.63 13.35 1.96
N ILE A 46 3.37 14.45 1.95
CA ILE A 46 3.27 15.50 0.92
C ILE A 46 3.68 14.92 -0.45
N ILE A 47 4.77 14.17 -0.54
CA ILE A 47 5.21 13.52 -1.78
C ILE A 47 4.13 12.59 -2.31
N SER A 48 3.51 11.78 -1.44
CA SER A 48 2.38 10.92 -1.82
C SER A 48 1.18 11.75 -2.31
N THR A 49 0.88 12.86 -1.66
CA THR A 49 -0.20 13.76 -2.08
C THR A 49 0.06 14.37 -3.45
N ILE A 50 1.29 14.82 -3.73
CA ILE A 50 1.68 15.27 -5.06
C ILE A 50 1.49 14.14 -6.08
N GLY A 51 1.95 12.92 -5.75
CA GLY A 51 1.79 11.74 -6.59
C GLY A 51 0.32 11.41 -6.92
N TYR A 52 -0.59 11.63 -5.99
CA TYR A 52 -2.02 11.45 -6.21
C TYR A 52 -2.57 12.35 -7.31
N PHE A 53 -2.12 13.61 -7.40
CA PHE A 53 -2.58 14.58 -8.39
C PHE A 53 -1.88 14.46 -9.76
N LEU A 54 -0.79 13.70 -9.85
CA LEU A 54 -0.08 13.53 -11.13
C LEU A 54 -0.93 12.75 -12.16
N PRO A 55 -0.91 13.15 -13.45
CA PRO A 55 -1.60 12.44 -14.53
C PRO A 55 -0.79 11.23 -15.02
N ILE A 56 -0.61 10.23 -14.14
CA ILE A 56 0.16 9.01 -14.40
C ILE A 56 -0.74 7.77 -14.27
N SER A 57 -0.25 6.61 -14.75
CA SER A 57 -0.99 5.34 -14.67
C SER A 57 -1.28 4.94 -13.22
N ASP A 58 -2.39 4.23 -13.00
CA ASP A 58 -2.83 3.79 -11.67
C ASP A 58 -1.78 2.97 -10.92
N SER A 59 -1.02 2.10 -11.63
CA SER A 59 0.06 1.33 -11.03
C SER A 59 1.21 2.21 -10.51
N ARG A 60 1.61 3.25 -11.28
CA ARG A 60 2.64 4.20 -10.86
C ARG A 60 2.14 5.07 -9.71
N LYS A 61 0.87 5.48 -9.76
CA LYS A 61 0.23 6.25 -8.70
C LYS A 61 0.19 5.46 -7.40
N ALA A 62 -0.21 4.18 -7.44
CA ALA A 62 -0.20 3.28 -6.30
C ALA A 62 1.20 3.17 -5.67
N LEU A 63 2.25 3.09 -6.49
CA LEU A 63 3.63 3.02 -6.03
C LEU A 63 4.09 4.33 -5.37
N ILE A 64 3.79 5.48 -5.99
CA ILE A 64 4.15 6.80 -5.43
C ILE A 64 3.35 7.10 -4.15
N LEU A 65 2.16 6.54 -3.99
CA LEU A 65 1.43 6.63 -2.74
C LEU A 65 2.10 5.82 -1.62
N ALA A 66 2.61 4.63 -1.89
CA ALA A 66 3.09 3.71 -0.86
C ALA A 66 4.60 3.81 -0.56
N LEU A 67 5.45 3.97 -1.59
CA LEU A 67 6.90 3.87 -1.42
C LEU A 67 7.54 5.04 -0.64
N PRO A 68 7.19 6.32 -0.90
CA PRO A 68 7.74 7.42 -0.12
C PRO A 68 7.43 7.35 1.38
N PRO A 69 6.19 7.05 1.84
CA PRO A 69 5.92 6.82 3.26
C PRO A 69 6.72 5.64 3.84
N ALA A 70 6.89 4.55 3.07
CA ALA A 70 7.67 3.41 3.51
C ALA A 70 9.15 3.76 3.75
N ILE A 71 9.75 4.49 2.83
CA ILE A 71 11.12 4.99 2.99
C ILE A 71 11.17 6.03 4.12
N GLY A 72 10.17 6.92 4.20
CA GLY A 72 10.06 7.92 5.26
C GLY A 72 10.03 7.31 6.66
N THR A 73 9.35 6.17 6.86
CA THR A 73 9.34 5.48 8.16
C THR A 73 10.71 4.91 8.54
N LEU A 74 11.52 4.46 7.59
CA LEU A 74 12.89 4.02 7.86
C LEU A 74 13.77 5.21 8.29
N PHE A 75 13.70 6.33 7.58
CA PHE A 75 14.42 7.54 7.95
C PHE A 75 13.95 8.12 9.29
N TYR A 76 12.64 8.07 9.55
CA TYR A 76 12.08 8.43 10.86
C TYR A 76 12.70 7.58 11.97
N SER A 77 12.72 6.25 11.81
CA SER A 77 13.32 5.35 12.80
C SER A 77 14.80 5.64 13.00
N TRP A 78 15.54 5.88 11.92
CA TRP A 78 16.96 6.20 11.97
C TRP A 78 17.24 7.48 12.75
N VAL A 79 16.53 8.56 12.45
CA VAL A 79 16.70 9.86 13.11
C VAL A 79 16.24 9.83 14.57
N SER A 80 15.28 8.96 14.90
CA SER A 80 14.77 8.75 16.27
C SER A 80 15.65 7.84 17.11
N GLY A 81 16.86 7.50 16.65
CA GLY A 81 17.82 6.67 17.40
C GLY A 81 17.51 5.18 17.39
N GLY A 82 16.57 4.73 16.57
CA GLY A 82 16.20 3.33 16.41
C GLY A 82 14.87 2.98 17.10
N ASN A 83 13.82 2.78 16.29
CA ASN A 83 12.51 2.32 16.75
C ASN A 83 11.98 1.28 15.75
N SER A 84 11.56 0.11 16.25
CA SER A 84 11.04 -0.95 15.39
C SER A 84 9.60 -0.73 14.91
N ILE A 85 8.82 0.12 15.58
CA ILE A 85 7.40 0.36 15.25
C ILE A 85 7.23 0.91 13.83
N PRO A 86 8.03 1.91 13.37
CA PRO A 86 7.91 2.41 12.00
C PRO A 86 8.22 1.35 10.94
N TYR A 87 9.11 0.40 11.23
CA TYR A 87 9.36 -0.72 10.31
C TYR A 87 8.13 -1.62 10.17
N ILE A 88 7.44 -1.92 11.28
CA ILE A 88 6.21 -2.73 11.27
C ILE A 88 5.09 -2.03 10.48
N ALA A 89 5.01 -0.70 10.51
CA ALA A 89 4.02 0.05 9.74
C ALA A 89 4.13 -0.22 8.22
N ASN A 90 5.29 -0.66 7.72
CA ASN A 90 5.45 -0.99 6.30
C ASN A 90 4.70 -2.23 5.85
N PHE A 91 4.32 -3.12 6.77
CA PHE A 91 3.40 -4.23 6.45
C PHE A 91 2.00 -3.71 6.08
N VAL A 92 1.55 -2.61 6.71
CA VAL A 92 0.30 -1.95 6.35
C VAL A 92 0.39 -1.32 4.96
N LEU A 93 1.50 -0.64 4.65
CA LEU A 93 1.72 -0.07 3.32
C LEU A 93 1.82 -1.16 2.24
N LEU A 94 2.46 -2.29 2.54
CA LEU A 94 2.50 -3.44 1.65
C LEU A 94 1.09 -4.02 1.43
N ALA A 95 0.29 -4.21 2.49
CA ALA A 95 -1.10 -4.66 2.38
C ALA A 95 -1.96 -3.68 1.57
N MET A 96 -1.74 -2.37 1.74
CA MET A 96 -2.39 -1.33 0.95
C MET A 96 -2.07 -1.45 -0.55
N THR A 97 -0.85 -1.86 -0.92
CA THR A 97 -0.51 -2.10 -2.34
C THR A 97 -1.27 -3.30 -2.91
N ALA A 98 -1.59 -4.30 -2.10
CA ALA A 98 -2.33 -5.49 -2.53
C ALA A 98 -3.81 -5.18 -2.88
N THR A 99 -4.40 -4.13 -2.30
CA THR A 99 -5.79 -3.73 -2.58
C THR A 99 -6.03 -3.27 -4.02
N TYR A 100 -4.99 -2.98 -4.76
CA TYR A 100 -5.08 -2.63 -6.19
C TYR A 100 -5.35 -3.82 -7.10
N PHE A 101 -5.17 -5.04 -6.63
CA PHE A 101 -5.23 -6.26 -7.44
C PHE A 101 -4.30 -6.23 -8.67
N ILE A 102 -3.16 -5.53 -8.55
CA ILE A 102 -2.15 -5.42 -9.59
C ILE A 102 -0.85 -5.97 -9.02
N GLU A 103 -0.49 -7.19 -9.41
CA GLU A 103 0.70 -7.90 -8.90
C GLU A 103 2.01 -7.14 -9.11
N LYS A 104 2.13 -6.39 -10.23
CA LYS A 104 3.30 -5.54 -10.50
C LYS A 104 3.53 -4.46 -9.45
N VAL A 105 2.46 -3.94 -8.83
CA VAL A 105 2.56 -2.90 -7.79
C VAL A 105 3.23 -3.47 -6.55
N ILE A 106 2.88 -4.71 -6.15
CA ILE A 106 3.49 -5.36 -4.99
C ILE A 106 4.99 -5.58 -5.21
N ILE A 107 5.38 -6.12 -6.36
CA ILE A 107 6.80 -6.35 -6.67
C ILE A 107 7.56 -5.02 -6.72
N SER A 108 7.00 -4.00 -7.40
CA SER A 108 7.62 -2.69 -7.53
C SER A 108 7.75 -1.95 -6.19
N PHE A 109 6.93 -2.29 -5.20
CA PHE A 109 7.05 -1.79 -3.84
C PHE A 109 8.01 -2.64 -3.00
N ALA A 110 7.80 -3.96 -2.97
CA ALA A 110 8.50 -4.85 -2.07
C ALA A 110 10.00 -4.98 -2.37
N VAL A 111 10.39 -5.06 -3.65
CA VAL A 111 11.79 -5.24 -4.02
C VAL A 111 12.65 -4.03 -3.61
N PRO A 112 12.37 -2.78 -4.02
CA PRO A 112 13.19 -1.65 -3.60
C PRO A 112 13.13 -1.42 -2.08
N PHE A 113 11.98 -1.62 -1.43
CA PHE A 113 11.89 -1.50 0.02
C PHE A 113 12.74 -2.54 0.75
N THR A 114 12.76 -3.81 0.28
CA THR A 114 13.61 -4.85 0.86
C THR A 114 15.09 -4.53 0.68
N ILE A 115 15.50 -4.05 -0.49
CA ILE A 115 16.90 -3.63 -0.74
C ILE A 115 17.31 -2.53 0.22
N ILE A 116 16.50 -1.49 0.37
CA ILE A 116 16.75 -0.39 1.30
C ILE A 116 16.77 -0.90 2.74
N SER A 117 15.87 -1.81 3.11
CA SER A 117 15.85 -2.43 4.45
C SER A 117 17.12 -3.23 4.73
N VAL A 118 17.66 -3.96 3.75
CA VAL A 118 18.94 -4.67 3.90
C VAL A 118 20.08 -3.66 4.13
N ILE A 119 20.13 -2.56 3.37
CA ILE A 119 21.14 -1.51 3.55
C ILE A 119 21.05 -0.93 4.97
N PHE A 120 19.85 -0.57 5.45
CA PHE A 120 19.66 -0.10 6.82
C PHE A 120 19.99 -1.18 7.86
N GLY A 121 19.67 -2.45 7.57
CA GLY A 121 20.02 -3.57 8.44
C GLY A 121 21.53 -3.74 8.65
N ILE A 122 22.35 -3.35 7.67
CA ILE A 122 23.81 -3.39 7.73
C ILE A 122 24.37 -2.10 8.37
N VAL A 123 23.90 -0.93 7.94
CA VAL A 123 24.46 0.38 8.33
C VAL A 123 23.92 0.84 9.68
N SER A 124 22.65 0.57 9.97
CA SER A 124 21.96 1.05 11.16
C SER A 124 20.88 0.04 11.60
N PRO A 125 21.28 -1.14 12.13
CA PRO A 125 20.37 -2.24 12.43
C PRO A 125 19.28 -1.88 13.44
N GLN A 126 19.53 -0.91 14.32
CA GLN A 126 18.52 -0.38 15.25
C GLN A 126 17.32 0.27 14.52
N THR A 127 17.49 0.71 13.30
CA THR A 127 16.38 1.25 12.46
C THR A 127 15.33 0.20 12.16
N ILE A 128 15.75 -1.06 12.02
CA ILE A 128 14.87 -2.20 11.69
C ILE A 128 14.34 -2.87 12.96
N ALA A 129 15.20 -3.09 13.94
CA ALA A 129 14.91 -3.95 15.09
C ALA A 129 14.74 -3.22 16.42
N GLY A 130 15.03 -1.91 16.47
CA GLY A 130 15.02 -1.12 17.70
C GLY A 130 16.39 -1.07 18.37
N ILE A 131 16.48 -0.34 19.48
CA ILE A 131 17.76 -0.05 20.19
C ILE A 131 18.45 -1.33 20.66
N GLU A 132 17.68 -2.28 21.19
CA GLU A 132 18.19 -3.59 21.65
C GLU A 132 18.14 -4.62 20.53
N TYR A 133 18.74 -4.30 19.38
CA TYR A 133 18.70 -5.20 18.24
C TYR A 133 19.63 -6.42 18.41
N THR A 134 19.23 -7.51 17.78
CA THR A 134 20.10 -8.65 17.49
C THR A 134 20.18 -8.86 15.99
N VAL A 135 21.26 -9.45 15.48
CA VAL A 135 21.38 -9.76 14.05
C VAL A 135 20.22 -10.66 13.60
N ALA A 136 19.88 -11.66 14.41
CA ALA A 136 18.74 -12.55 14.15
C ALA A 136 17.41 -11.76 14.10
N GLY A 137 17.22 -10.76 14.98
CA GLY A 137 16.02 -9.90 14.99
C GLY A 137 15.91 -9.02 13.75
N VAL A 138 17.01 -8.50 13.22
CA VAL A 138 17.03 -7.76 11.96
C VAL A 138 16.71 -8.67 10.78
N VAL A 139 17.41 -9.78 10.67
CA VAL A 139 17.23 -10.75 9.57
C VAL A 139 15.81 -11.30 9.56
N SER A 140 15.27 -11.70 10.72
CA SER A 140 13.92 -12.24 10.79
C SER A 140 12.84 -11.25 10.36
N ARG A 141 12.97 -9.94 10.66
CA ARG A 141 12.02 -8.92 10.23
C ARG A 141 12.06 -8.68 8.73
N ILE A 142 13.26 -8.62 8.13
CA ILE A 142 13.42 -8.48 6.69
C ILE A 142 12.86 -9.71 5.96
N LEU A 143 13.15 -10.91 6.46
CA LEU A 143 12.61 -12.15 5.90
C LEU A 143 11.08 -12.22 6.04
N LEU A 144 10.54 -11.87 7.20
CA LEU A 144 9.09 -11.83 7.42
C LEU A 144 8.39 -10.86 6.45
N PHE A 145 8.99 -9.69 6.21
CA PHE A 145 8.49 -8.74 5.21
C PHE A 145 8.50 -9.37 3.80
N GLY A 146 9.58 -10.00 3.40
CA GLY A 146 9.69 -10.71 2.11
C GLY A 146 8.67 -11.83 1.94
N ILE A 147 8.48 -12.65 2.99
CA ILE A 147 7.47 -13.73 2.99
C ILE A 147 6.05 -13.12 2.88
N THR A 148 5.76 -12.07 3.62
CA THR A 148 4.46 -11.37 3.55
C THR A 148 4.23 -10.80 2.14
N ALA A 149 5.23 -10.20 1.53
CA ALA A 149 5.16 -9.71 0.16
C ALA A 149 4.86 -10.83 -0.84
N LEU A 150 5.48 -12.00 -0.68
CA LEU A 150 5.24 -13.17 -1.51
C LEU A 150 3.80 -13.70 -1.35
N ILE A 151 3.31 -13.79 -0.12
CA ILE A 151 1.93 -14.20 0.16
C ILE A 151 0.94 -13.23 -0.49
N LEU A 152 1.15 -11.92 -0.31
CA LEU A 152 0.29 -10.89 -0.89
C LEU A 152 0.36 -10.87 -2.43
N TYR A 153 1.51 -11.13 -3.01
CA TYR A 153 1.66 -11.30 -4.45
C TYR A 153 0.76 -12.42 -4.98
N PHE A 154 0.82 -13.60 -4.39
CA PHE A 154 -0.04 -14.73 -4.81
C PHE A 154 -1.52 -14.47 -4.52
N ALA A 155 -1.85 -13.87 -3.39
CA ALA A 155 -3.22 -13.49 -3.06
C ALA A 155 -3.79 -12.48 -4.07
N THR A 156 -2.99 -11.46 -4.41
CA THR A 156 -3.37 -10.45 -5.42
C THR A 156 -3.55 -11.07 -6.80
N LYS A 157 -2.65 -11.96 -7.22
CA LYS A 157 -2.75 -12.67 -8.50
C LYS A 157 -4.04 -13.47 -8.60
N ARG A 158 -4.39 -14.22 -7.54
CA ARG A 158 -5.66 -14.96 -7.47
C ARG A 158 -6.86 -14.04 -7.45
N GLY A 159 -6.82 -12.97 -6.65
CA GLY A 159 -7.89 -11.98 -6.57
C GLY A 159 -8.14 -11.28 -7.91
N ALA A 160 -7.10 -10.91 -8.64
CA ALA A 160 -7.21 -10.35 -9.98
C ALA A 160 -7.89 -11.31 -10.97
N SER A 161 -7.57 -12.60 -10.90
CA SER A 161 -8.23 -13.63 -11.71
C SER A 161 -9.72 -13.74 -11.39
N VAL A 162 -10.08 -13.74 -10.11
CA VAL A 162 -11.50 -13.81 -9.68
C VAL A 162 -12.27 -12.58 -10.14
N VAL A 163 -11.70 -11.38 -9.98
CA VAL A 163 -12.33 -10.14 -10.46
C VAL A 163 -12.59 -10.20 -11.95
N LYS A 164 -11.61 -10.63 -12.74
CA LYS A 164 -11.78 -10.78 -14.19
C LYS A 164 -12.89 -11.77 -14.56
N SER A 165 -12.91 -12.95 -13.93
CA SER A 165 -13.96 -13.95 -14.18
C SER A 165 -15.34 -13.42 -13.78
N THR A 166 -15.45 -12.63 -12.73
CA THR A 166 -16.71 -12.00 -12.30
C THR A 166 -17.18 -10.95 -13.30
N GLU A 167 -16.27 -10.13 -13.84
CA GLU A 167 -16.59 -9.15 -14.89
C GLU A 167 -17.08 -9.83 -16.18
N GLU A 168 -16.42 -10.93 -16.59
CA GLU A 168 -16.86 -11.74 -17.74
C GLU A 168 -18.24 -12.36 -17.51
N ALA A 169 -18.50 -12.93 -16.34
CA ALA A 169 -19.80 -13.47 -15.98
C ALA A 169 -20.90 -12.39 -15.97
N LEU A 170 -20.62 -11.22 -15.42
CA LEU A 170 -21.56 -10.09 -15.40
C LEU A 170 -21.90 -9.62 -16.82
N TYR A 171 -20.91 -9.55 -17.70
CA TYR A 171 -21.11 -9.20 -19.10
C TYR A 171 -22.05 -10.20 -19.81
N ILE A 172 -21.86 -11.51 -19.58
CA ILE A 172 -22.73 -12.55 -20.12
C ILE A 172 -24.17 -12.40 -19.60
N VAL A 173 -24.35 -12.16 -18.30
CA VAL A 173 -25.67 -11.93 -17.69
C VAL A 173 -26.36 -10.71 -18.30
N GLN A 174 -25.64 -9.62 -18.53
CA GLN A 174 -26.18 -8.42 -19.18
C GLN A 174 -26.62 -8.71 -20.63
N GLN A 175 -25.87 -9.51 -21.39
CA GLN A 175 -26.26 -9.92 -22.73
C GLN A 175 -27.53 -10.80 -22.73
N ILE A 176 -27.62 -11.77 -21.80
CA ILE A 176 -28.80 -12.62 -21.66
C ILE A 176 -30.02 -11.76 -21.29
N ALA A 177 -29.89 -10.83 -20.36
CA ALA A 177 -30.97 -9.92 -19.98
C ALA A 177 -31.48 -9.08 -21.16
N LYS A 178 -30.57 -8.57 -21.98
CA LYS A 178 -30.91 -7.82 -23.20
C LYS A 178 -31.69 -8.71 -24.19
N LEU A 179 -31.17 -9.90 -24.47
CA LEU A 179 -31.82 -10.85 -25.39
C LEU A 179 -33.23 -11.25 -24.90
N ALA A 180 -33.38 -11.46 -23.59
CA ALA A 180 -34.70 -11.77 -23.00
C ALA A 180 -35.69 -10.62 -23.18
N ASN A 181 -35.25 -9.36 -23.03
CA ASN A 181 -36.09 -8.20 -23.31
C ASN A 181 -36.46 -8.09 -24.80
N ASP A 182 -35.49 -8.28 -25.69
CA ASP A 182 -35.73 -8.22 -27.13
C ASP A 182 -36.76 -9.29 -27.55
N ILE A 183 -36.68 -10.53 -27.00
CA ILE A 183 -37.67 -11.60 -27.24
C ILE A 183 -39.05 -11.26 -26.67
N ALA A 184 -39.10 -10.65 -25.48
CA ALA A 184 -40.38 -10.24 -24.87
C ALA A 184 -41.10 -9.16 -25.70
N ASP A 185 -40.33 -8.21 -26.24
CA ASP A 185 -40.86 -7.15 -27.11
C ASP A 185 -41.36 -7.72 -28.43
N ASP A 186 -40.63 -8.66 -29.08
CA ASP A 186 -41.04 -9.33 -30.29
C ASP A 186 -42.33 -10.16 -30.06
N LEU A 187 -42.39 -10.88 -28.94
CA LEU A 187 -43.57 -11.66 -28.59
C LEU A 187 -44.79 -10.78 -28.36
N SER A 188 -44.61 -9.66 -27.66
CA SER A 188 -45.66 -8.67 -27.42
C SER A 188 -46.17 -8.05 -28.74
N ALA A 189 -45.28 -7.74 -29.66
CA ALA A 189 -45.65 -7.26 -30.99
C ALA A 189 -46.44 -8.30 -31.79
N THR A 190 -46.06 -9.57 -31.72
CA THR A 190 -46.74 -10.67 -32.43
C THR A 190 -48.13 -10.97 -31.86
N ILE A 191 -48.35 -10.79 -30.55
CA ILE A 191 -49.66 -11.02 -29.92
C ILE A 191 -50.68 -9.90 -30.25
N ASN A 192 -50.18 -8.69 -30.51
CA ASN A 192 -51.03 -7.51 -30.79
C ASN A 192 -51.34 -7.31 -32.27
N THR A 193 -50.88 -8.20 -33.15
CA THR A 193 -51.27 -8.31 -34.59
C THR A 193 -52.30 -9.42 -34.81
#